data_283326e33c7de8a3877853facf4d7f77
#
_entry.id   283326e33c7de8a3877853facf4d7f77
#
_cell.length_a   1.000
_cell.length_b   1.000
_cell.length_c   1.000
_cell.angle_alpha   90.00
_cell.angle_beta   90.00
_cell.angle_gamma   90.00
#
_symmetry.space_group_name_H-M   'P 1'
#
loop_
_entity.id
_entity.type
_entity.pdbx_description
1 polymer ?
#
loop_
_entity_poly.entity_id
_entity_poly.type
_entity_poly.pdbx_seq_one_letter_code
_entity_poly.pdbx_strand_id
1 'polypeptide(L)'
;MTLKQQLTVSIFAALALAATGKTYPDLPVALADGGGALIGDIAYVGLGSAEDAFFALDLKTPQATWQALPPFPGGARSQPVVAAHGGKLYVFGGLQKDAAGVLQLINDAHVYDPAQKTWQKLPTRAPLGLVGAAAFTHGERIYIIGGSNSPIFNGYFQDYSAAGDDEARKQAVMRAYFDQPAPDYFFNTTVFSYEPQSNQWHNEGPWPFSGRAGAAVSVRGDTVTVANGEIKPGLRTDAVAQGMFDDKGHLQWQTLPPLIAAQAGSRQEGLAGAYSGFSGEYYLLAGGANFPGAAQRYDAGHFYAHEGLSKVTHATVYALHDGVWQVASNLPQPAAYGVTLPYQGKLLLLGGKDNQSAIQRVDALSYDSKTLNIE
;
A
#
# COMPACT_ATOMS: atom_id res chain seq x y z
N MET A 1 -52.53 59.22 -30.42
CA MET A 1 -51.11 59.05 -30.14
C MET A 1 -50.99 57.83 -29.24
N THR A 2 -50.67 56.67 -29.82
CA THR A 2 -50.60 55.40 -29.12
C THR A 2 -49.11 54.95 -29.05
N LEU A 3 -48.61 54.89 -27.84
CA LEU A 3 -47.24 54.44 -27.53
C LEU A 3 -47.22 52.89 -27.55
N LYS A 4 -46.50 52.33 -28.48
CA LYS A 4 -46.17 50.88 -28.50
C LYS A 4 -45.01 50.63 -27.54
N GLN A 5 -45.22 49.89 -26.44
CA GLN A 5 -44.17 49.32 -25.63
C GLN A 5 -43.65 48.03 -26.32
N GLN A 6 -42.38 48.02 -26.69
CA GLN A 6 -41.67 46.80 -27.08
C GLN A 6 -41.16 46.10 -25.82
N LEU A 7 -41.64 44.88 -25.61
CA LEU A 7 -41.11 43.96 -24.57
C LEU A 7 -39.89 43.25 -25.14
N THR A 8 -38.73 43.55 -24.59
CA THR A 8 -37.49 42.82 -24.92
C THR A 8 -37.41 41.63 -23.97
N VAL A 9 -37.59 40.43 -24.51
CA VAL A 9 -37.36 39.17 -23.76
C VAL A 9 -35.87 38.83 -23.82
N SER A 10 -35.21 39.02 -22.70
CA SER A 10 -33.83 38.55 -22.54
C SER A 10 -33.82 37.05 -22.19
N ILE A 11 -33.43 36.22 -23.13
CA ILE A 11 -33.19 34.80 -22.92
C ILE A 11 -31.83 34.69 -22.18
N PHE A 12 -31.85 34.42 -20.90
CA PHE A 12 -30.67 33.96 -20.17
C PHE A 12 -30.44 32.49 -20.54
N ALA A 13 -29.47 32.24 -21.39
CA ALA A 13 -28.91 30.91 -21.57
C ALA A 13 -28.08 30.58 -20.32
N ALA A 14 -28.63 29.78 -19.44
CA ALA A 14 -27.87 29.15 -18.35
C ALA A 14 -26.91 28.16 -18.99
N LEU A 15 -25.63 28.52 -19.09
CA LEU A 15 -24.56 27.53 -19.27
C LEU A 15 -24.56 26.65 -18.01
N ALA A 16 -25.07 25.45 -18.12
CA ALA A 16 -24.78 24.40 -17.17
C ALA A 16 -23.28 24.10 -17.28
N LEU A 17 -22.47 24.63 -16.38
CA LEU A 17 -21.15 24.07 -16.11
C LEU A 17 -21.44 22.62 -15.68
N ALA A 18 -21.10 21.66 -16.55
CA ALA A 18 -20.95 20.29 -16.13
C ALA A 18 -19.84 20.30 -15.07
N ALA A 19 -20.22 20.21 -13.82
CA ALA A 19 -19.29 19.88 -12.75
C ALA A 19 -18.71 18.52 -13.17
N THR A 20 -17.44 18.46 -13.47
CA THR A 20 -16.68 17.21 -13.55
C THR A 20 -16.61 16.68 -12.12
N GLY A 21 -17.72 16.08 -11.66
CA GLY A 21 -17.82 15.49 -10.34
C GLY A 21 -16.92 14.27 -10.29
N LYS A 22 -16.09 14.18 -9.26
CA LYS A 22 -15.35 12.94 -8.95
C LYS A 22 -16.32 11.77 -8.96
N THR A 23 -15.90 10.66 -9.55
CA THR A 23 -16.69 9.44 -9.60
C THR A 23 -16.89 8.85 -8.19
N TYR A 24 -15.86 9.00 -7.32
CA TYR A 24 -15.89 8.51 -5.94
C TYR A 24 -15.58 9.67 -4.94
N PRO A 25 -16.28 9.70 -3.78
CA PRO A 25 -16.03 10.72 -2.77
C PRO A 25 -14.68 10.51 -2.10
N ASP A 26 -14.05 11.63 -1.70
CA ASP A 26 -12.84 11.58 -0.87
C ASP A 26 -13.12 10.88 0.46
N LEU A 27 -12.08 10.31 1.07
CA LEU A 27 -12.15 9.65 2.38
C LEU A 27 -12.64 10.62 3.46
N PRO A 28 -13.35 10.14 4.48
CA PRO A 28 -13.83 10.99 5.59
C PRO A 28 -12.69 11.64 6.39
N VAL A 29 -11.55 10.96 6.44
CA VAL A 29 -10.32 11.41 7.10
C VAL A 29 -9.13 11.12 6.20
N ALA A 30 -8.03 11.85 6.39
CA ALA A 30 -6.78 11.56 5.70
C ALA A 30 -6.24 10.19 6.14
N LEU A 31 -5.90 9.32 5.18
CA LEU A 31 -5.52 7.94 5.46
C LEU A 31 -4.19 7.61 4.79
N ALA A 32 -3.17 7.37 5.59
CA ALA A 32 -1.87 6.86 5.19
C ALA A 32 -1.45 5.71 6.10
N ASP A 33 -0.62 4.80 5.59
CA ASP A 33 -0.12 3.64 6.33
C ASP A 33 -1.26 2.76 6.92
N GLY A 34 -2.46 2.83 6.34
CA GLY A 34 -3.61 2.02 6.66
C GLY A 34 -3.68 0.76 5.81
N GLY A 35 -4.86 0.16 5.78
CA GLY A 35 -5.13 -1.00 4.95
C GLY A 35 -6.58 -1.02 4.46
N GLY A 36 -6.84 -1.85 3.47
CA GLY A 36 -8.19 -2.01 2.93
C GLY A 36 -8.31 -3.18 1.99
N ALA A 37 -9.56 -3.56 1.71
CA ALA A 37 -9.89 -4.61 0.75
C ALA A 37 -11.28 -4.37 0.15
N LEU A 38 -11.55 -5.06 -0.95
CA LEU A 38 -12.83 -5.04 -1.64
C LEU A 38 -13.61 -6.32 -1.33
N ILE A 39 -14.89 -6.20 -0.95
CA ILE A 39 -15.82 -7.32 -0.80
C ILE A 39 -17.02 -7.04 -1.71
N GLY A 40 -17.11 -7.76 -2.83
CA GLY A 40 -18.09 -7.44 -3.88
C GLY A 40 -17.89 -6.02 -4.42
N ASP A 41 -18.92 -5.20 -4.32
CA ASP A 41 -18.89 -3.79 -4.74
C ASP A 41 -18.58 -2.82 -3.56
N ILE A 42 -18.22 -3.33 -2.39
CA ILE A 42 -17.98 -2.50 -1.19
C ILE A 42 -16.48 -2.38 -0.92
N ALA A 43 -15.97 -1.16 -0.94
CA ALA A 43 -14.61 -0.83 -0.52
C ALA A 43 -14.57 -0.66 1.01
N TYR A 44 -13.61 -1.31 1.66
CA TYR A 44 -13.33 -1.20 3.09
C TYR A 44 -11.93 -0.65 3.29
N VAL A 45 -11.78 0.43 4.08
CA VAL A 45 -10.48 1.04 4.37
C VAL A 45 -10.43 1.59 5.79
N GLY A 46 -9.25 1.59 6.40
CA GLY A 46 -9.09 2.14 7.75
C GLY A 46 -7.70 1.96 8.33
N LEU A 47 -7.59 2.23 9.62
CA LEU A 47 -6.35 2.18 10.39
C LEU A 47 -5.28 3.20 9.88
N GLY A 48 -4.01 2.97 10.17
CA GLY A 48 -2.98 3.96 9.84
C GLY A 48 -3.20 5.29 10.54
N SER A 49 -3.18 6.39 9.77
CA SER A 49 -3.46 7.72 10.29
C SER A 49 -4.94 7.94 10.68
N ALA A 50 -5.84 7.00 10.33
CA ALA A 50 -7.23 6.98 10.80
C ALA A 50 -7.38 6.28 12.19
N GLU A 51 -6.26 5.94 12.84
CA GLU A 51 -6.20 5.30 14.17
C GLU A 51 -6.88 3.92 14.20
N ASP A 52 -8.03 3.79 14.86
CA ASP A 52 -8.83 2.56 14.94
C ASP A 52 -10.09 2.61 14.07
N ALA A 53 -10.26 3.67 13.30
CA ALA A 53 -11.41 3.84 12.43
C ALA A 53 -11.32 2.96 11.17
N PHE A 54 -12.49 2.45 10.76
CA PHE A 54 -12.71 1.81 9.46
C PHE A 54 -13.95 2.42 8.79
N PHE A 55 -13.91 2.46 7.47
CA PHE A 55 -14.97 3.00 6.64
C PHE A 55 -15.33 2.04 5.52
N ALA A 56 -16.58 2.08 5.07
CA ALA A 56 -17.06 1.35 3.91
C ALA A 56 -17.74 2.28 2.91
N LEU A 57 -17.55 2.01 1.61
CA LEU A 57 -18.19 2.72 0.50
C LEU A 57 -18.77 1.72 -0.49
N ASP A 58 -20.06 1.85 -0.81
CA ASP A 58 -20.67 1.14 -1.92
C ASP A 58 -20.29 1.82 -3.25
N LEU A 59 -19.39 1.20 -3.99
CA LEU A 59 -18.86 1.71 -5.26
C LEU A 59 -19.87 1.64 -6.42
N LYS A 60 -20.93 0.81 -6.26
CA LYS A 60 -21.96 0.63 -7.28
C LYS A 60 -23.07 1.68 -7.20
N THR A 61 -23.32 2.20 -6.00
CA THR A 61 -24.37 3.20 -5.77
C THR A 61 -23.85 4.59 -6.14
N PRO A 62 -24.45 5.27 -7.14
CA PRO A 62 -24.07 6.63 -7.49
C PRO A 62 -24.19 7.58 -6.29
N GLN A 63 -23.22 8.46 -6.11
CA GLN A 63 -23.20 9.44 -5.02
C GLN A 63 -23.25 8.82 -3.60
N ALA A 64 -22.89 7.55 -3.46
CA ALA A 64 -22.72 6.95 -2.14
C ALA A 64 -21.71 7.74 -1.30
N THR A 65 -21.88 7.70 0.00
CA THR A 65 -20.97 8.32 0.97
C THR A 65 -20.34 7.23 1.84
N TRP A 66 -19.14 7.51 2.31
CA TRP A 66 -18.46 6.64 3.25
C TRP A 66 -19.26 6.46 4.53
N GLN A 67 -19.40 5.23 4.96
CA GLN A 67 -20.06 4.84 6.20
C GLN A 67 -19.00 4.40 7.21
N ALA A 68 -19.05 4.97 8.43
CA ALA A 68 -18.19 4.52 9.51
C ALA A 68 -18.62 3.13 9.98
N LEU A 69 -17.66 2.24 10.19
CA LEU A 69 -17.85 0.94 10.79
C LEU A 69 -17.64 1.03 12.31
N PRO A 70 -18.02 -0.01 13.09
CA PRO A 70 -17.59 -0.12 14.48
C PRO A 70 -16.06 -0.02 14.58
N PRO A 71 -15.53 0.71 15.58
CA PRO A 71 -14.08 0.85 15.77
C PRO A 71 -13.38 -0.49 15.83
N PHE A 72 -12.16 -0.54 15.31
CA PHE A 72 -11.36 -1.75 15.31
C PHE A 72 -10.92 -2.12 16.74
N PRO A 73 -11.29 -3.31 17.26
CA PRO A 73 -11.07 -3.65 18.68
C PRO A 73 -9.60 -3.94 19.03
N GLY A 74 -8.73 -4.07 18.03
CA GLY A 74 -7.29 -4.25 18.21
C GLY A 74 -6.55 -2.94 18.53
N GLY A 75 -7.24 -1.79 18.54
CA GLY A 75 -6.69 -0.47 18.79
C GLY A 75 -5.96 0.12 17.58
N ALA A 76 -5.58 1.38 17.72
CA ALA A 76 -4.85 2.13 16.68
C ALA A 76 -3.57 1.42 16.29
N ARG A 77 -3.35 1.28 14.98
CA ARG A 77 -2.13 0.67 14.42
C ARG A 77 -1.88 1.15 13.00
N SER A 78 -0.63 1.15 12.58
CA SER A 78 -0.23 1.46 11.22
C SER A 78 0.35 0.24 10.50
N GLN A 79 0.30 0.28 9.18
CA GLN A 79 0.79 -0.77 8.29
C GLN A 79 0.27 -2.17 8.63
N PRO A 80 -1.04 -2.34 8.92
CA PRO A 80 -1.64 -3.66 9.07
C PRO A 80 -1.66 -4.36 7.72
N VAL A 81 -1.68 -5.69 7.75
CA VAL A 81 -2.04 -6.49 6.58
C VAL A 81 -3.54 -6.66 6.56
N VAL A 82 -4.20 -6.21 5.49
CA VAL A 82 -5.66 -6.30 5.34
C VAL A 82 -5.99 -7.08 4.07
N ALA A 83 -6.91 -8.03 4.18
CA ALA A 83 -7.37 -8.84 3.06
C ALA A 83 -8.86 -9.18 3.19
N ALA A 84 -9.52 -9.43 2.06
CA ALA A 84 -10.88 -9.95 2.02
C ALA A 84 -10.87 -11.42 1.61
N HIS A 85 -11.65 -12.26 2.31
CA HIS A 85 -11.88 -13.65 1.94
C HIS A 85 -13.23 -14.12 2.45
N GLY A 86 -13.95 -14.92 1.67
CA GLY A 86 -15.24 -15.48 2.07
C GLY A 86 -16.29 -14.44 2.49
N GLY A 87 -16.27 -13.24 1.89
CA GLY A 87 -17.18 -12.15 2.24
C GLY A 87 -16.85 -11.44 3.57
N LYS A 88 -15.68 -11.68 4.14
CA LYS A 88 -15.22 -11.08 5.40
C LYS A 88 -13.91 -10.32 5.20
N LEU A 89 -13.64 -9.35 6.10
CA LEU A 89 -12.42 -8.58 6.11
C LEU A 89 -11.51 -9.08 7.23
N TYR A 90 -10.27 -9.42 6.89
CA TYR A 90 -9.25 -9.90 7.82
C TYR A 90 -8.19 -8.84 8.03
N VAL A 91 -7.76 -8.66 9.29
CA VAL A 91 -6.71 -7.71 9.68
C VAL A 91 -5.67 -8.47 10.50
N PHE A 92 -4.41 -8.42 10.05
CA PHE A 92 -3.29 -9.09 10.70
C PHE A 92 -2.21 -8.08 11.07
N GLY A 93 -1.68 -8.19 12.27
CA GLY A 93 -0.48 -7.50 12.71
C GLY A 93 -0.49 -5.99 12.55
N GLY A 94 0.64 -5.45 12.15
CA GLY A 94 0.92 -4.02 12.01
C GLY A 94 1.83 -3.49 13.10
N LEU A 95 1.98 -2.16 13.16
CA LEU A 95 2.70 -1.41 14.17
C LEU A 95 1.75 -0.84 15.19
N GLN A 96 2.05 -1.05 16.47
CA GLN A 96 1.30 -0.52 17.60
C GLN A 96 2.26 0.00 18.67
N LYS A 97 1.87 1.00 19.43
CA LYS A 97 2.57 1.39 20.64
C LYS A 97 2.15 0.51 21.80
N ASP A 98 3.11 0.06 22.60
CA ASP A 98 2.82 -0.63 23.86
C ASP A 98 2.39 0.38 24.95
N ALA A 99 2.17 -0.12 26.18
CA ALA A 99 1.76 0.71 27.32
C ALA A 99 2.80 1.78 27.70
N ALA A 100 4.06 1.60 27.35
CA ALA A 100 5.15 2.55 27.57
C ALA A 100 5.31 3.54 26.38
N GLY A 101 4.48 3.41 25.33
CA GLY A 101 4.55 4.24 24.12
C GLY A 101 5.61 3.78 23.12
N VAL A 102 6.26 2.64 23.33
CA VAL A 102 7.28 2.09 22.45
C VAL A 102 6.63 1.37 21.27
N LEU A 103 7.09 1.68 20.06
CA LEU A 103 6.62 1.02 18.84
C LEU A 103 7.07 -0.44 18.80
N GLN A 104 6.16 -1.32 18.41
CA GLN A 104 6.44 -2.73 18.20
C GLN A 104 5.59 -3.33 17.08
N LEU A 105 6.15 -4.32 16.41
CA LEU A 105 5.40 -5.18 15.51
C LEU A 105 4.59 -6.18 16.31
N ILE A 106 3.34 -6.34 15.90
CA ILE A 106 2.42 -7.31 16.48
C ILE A 106 1.98 -8.32 15.43
N ASN A 107 1.39 -9.44 15.86
CA ASN A 107 1.01 -10.55 14.98
C ASN A 107 -0.38 -11.12 15.28
N ASP A 108 -1.22 -10.35 15.98
CA ASP A 108 -2.61 -10.74 16.23
C ASP A 108 -3.44 -10.76 14.95
N ALA A 109 -4.61 -11.38 15.01
CA ALA A 109 -5.51 -11.50 13.89
C ALA A 109 -6.96 -11.17 14.29
N HIS A 110 -7.66 -10.46 13.42
CA HIS A 110 -9.05 -10.07 13.62
C HIS A 110 -9.83 -10.25 12.31
N VAL A 111 -11.15 -10.47 12.45
CA VAL A 111 -12.05 -10.57 11.31
C VAL A 111 -13.27 -9.66 11.54
N TYR A 112 -13.68 -8.96 10.48
CA TYR A 112 -14.94 -8.23 10.43
C TYR A 112 -15.94 -9.00 9.58
N ASP A 113 -17.13 -9.19 10.10
CA ASP A 113 -18.27 -9.78 9.39
C ASP A 113 -19.23 -8.64 8.98
N PRO A 114 -19.30 -8.29 7.69
CA PRO A 114 -20.19 -7.23 7.21
C PRO A 114 -21.68 -7.52 7.42
N ALA A 115 -22.09 -8.79 7.40
CA ALA A 115 -23.48 -9.17 7.59
C ALA A 115 -23.93 -8.95 9.03
N GLN A 116 -23.02 -9.20 10.00
CA GLN A 116 -23.28 -8.99 11.43
C GLN A 116 -22.84 -7.59 11.91
N LYS A 117 -22.03 -6.88 11.11
CA LYS A 117 -21.41 -5.59 11.46
C LYS A 117 -20.59 -5.66 12.74
N THR A 118 -19.86 -6.75 12.92
CA THR A 118 -19.09 -7.00 14.13
C THR A 118 -17.66 -7.43 13.83
N TRP A 119 -16.74 -6.99 14.70
CA TRP A 119 -15.37 -7.47 14.75
C TRP A 119 -15.23 -8.63 15.72
N GLN A 120 -14.37 -9.57 15.39
CA GLN A 120 -13.99 -10.69 16.26
C GLN A 120 -12.46 -10.85 16.23
N LYS A 121 -11.84 -11.01 17.41
CA LYS A 121 -10.46 -11.44 17.51
C LYS A 121 -10.39 -12.95 17.21
N LEU A 122 -9.49 -13.33 16.32
CA LEU A 122 -9.26 -14.73 15.99
C LEU A 122 -8.33 -15.38 17.02
N PRO A 123 -8.57 -16.65 17.39
CA PRO A 123 -7.71 -17.40 18.31
C PRO A 123 -6.45 -17.93 17.58
N THR A 124 -5.76 -17.04 16.87
CA THR A 124 -4.54 -17.34 16.13
C THR A 124 -3.61 -16.14 16.12
N ARG A 125 -2.39 -16.36 15.67
CA ARG A 125 -1.39 -15.32 15.44
C ARG A 125 -0.68 -15.62 14.13
N ALA A 126 -0.36 -14.57 13.37
CA ALA A 126 0.52 -14.71 12.22
C ALA A 126 1.89 -15.24 12.65
N PRO A 127 2.58 -16.04 11.81
CA PRO A 127 3.88 -16.61 12.14
C PRO A 127 4.95 -15.58 12.51
N LEU A 128 4.80 -14.37 11.96
CA LEU A 128 5.71 -13.24 12.16
C LEU A 128 4.93 -12.00 12.59
N GLY A 129 5.60 -11.05 13.24
CA GLY A 129 5.10 -9.68 13.34
C GLY A 129 5.15 -9.03 11.96
N LEU A 130 4.06 -8.38 11.57
CA LEU A 130 3.87 -7.91 10.21
C LEU A 130 3.92 -6.39 10.13
N VAL A 131 4.95 -5.85 9.49
CA VAL A 131 5.01 -4.47 9.01
C VAL A 131 5.63 -4.43 7.63
N GLY A 132 5.02 -3.67 6.73
CA GLY A 132 5.45 -3.63 5.33
C GLY A 132 5.26 -4.94 4.58
N ALA A 133 4.55 -5.93 5.14
CA ALA A 133 4.09 -7.10 4.42
C ALA A 133 2.86 -6.76 3.60
N ALA A 134 2.63 -7.51 2.53
CA ALA A 134 1.44 -7.41 1.70
C ALA A 134 0.68 -8.73 1.70
N ALA A 135 -0.65 -8.65 1.52
CA ALA A 135 -1.49 -9.82 1.36
C ALA A 135 -2.18 -9.84 -0.01
N PHE A 136 -2.48 -11.04 -0.45
CA PHE A 136 -3.37 -11.31 -1.58
C PHE A 136 -4.16 -12.60 -1.32
N THR A 137 -5.28 -12.75 -1.99
CA THR A 137 -6.15 -13.92 -1.85
C THR A 137 -6.09 -14.76 -3.12
N HIS A 138 -5.92 -16.07 -2.97
CA HIS A 138 -6.03 -17.04 -4.05
C HIS A 138 -6.66 -18.34 -3.51
N GLY A 139 -7.67 -18.87 -4.21
CA GLY A 139 -8.44 -20.01 -3.73
C GLY A 139 -9.02 -19.76 -2.35
N GLU A 140 -8.85 -20.70 -1.45
CA GLU A 140 -9.39 -20.68 -0.08
C GLU A 140 -8.46 -20.00 0.94
N ARG A 141 -7.39 -19.34 0.49
CA ARG A 141 -6.33 -18.84 1.38
C ARG A 141 -6.02 -17.36 1.18
N ILE A 142 -5.57 -16.74 2.25
CA ILE A 142 -4.97 -15.41 2.27
C ILE A 142 -3.45 -15.59 2.38
N TYR A 143 -2.74 -15.23 1.32
CA TYR A 143 -1.29 -15.30 1.23
C TYR A 143 -0.67 -14.02 1.76
N ILE A 144 0.46 -14.14 2.45
CA ILE A 144 1.23 -13.01 2.98
C ILE A 144 2.68 -13.14 2.55
N ILE A 145 3.24 -12.03 2.05
CA ILE A 145 4.59 -11.95 1.51
C ILE A 145 5.31 -10.71 2.02
N GLY A 146 6.61 -10.84 2.24
CA GLY A 146 7.47 -9.74 2.67
C GLY A 146 7.30 -9.38 4.14
N GLY A 147 7.73 -8.19 4.48
CA GLY A 147 7.72 -7.64 5.84
C GLY A 147 9.08 -7.66 6.52
N SER A 148 9.22 -6.82 7.52
CA SER A 148 10.45 -6.67 8.32
C SER A 148 10.60 -7.78 9.35
N ASN A 149 11.83 -7.97 9.85
CA ASN A 149 12.10 -8.88 10.94
C ASN A 149 11.68 -8.28 12.30
N SER A 150 10.73 -8.92 12.98
CA SER A 150 10.15 -8.39 14.23
C SER A 150 11.17 -8.23 15.35
N PRO A 151 12.02 -9.22 15.69
CA PRO A 151 13.02 -9.07 16.74
C PRO A 151 13.97 -7.90 16.50
N ILE A 152 14.50 -7.74 15.29
CA ILE A 152 15.42 -6.66 14.93
C ILE A 152 14.71 -5.31 15.00
N PHE A 153 13.51 -5.22 14.41
CA PHE A 153 12.74 -3.99 14.41
C PHE A 153 12.35 -3.54 15.82
N ASN A 154 11.78 -4.46 16.61
CA ASN A 154 11.36 -4.17 17.97
C ASN A 154 12.56 -3.84 18.88
N GLY A 155 13.67 -4.57 18.72
CA GLY A 155 14.92 -4.30 19.45
C GLY A 155 15.42 -2.87 19.25
N TYR A 156 15.42 -2.38 18.02
CA TYR A 156 15.79 -0.99 17.75
C TYR A 156 14.95 0.03 18.53
N PHE A 157 13.62 -0.10 18.51
CA PHE A 157 12.75 0.85 19.19
C PHE A 157 12.85 0.73 20.71
N GLN A 158 13.05 -0.47 21.24
CA GLN A 158 13.30 -0.71 22.67
C GLN A 158 14.60 -0.04 23.12
N ASP A 159 15.71 -0.28 22.41
CA ASP A 159 17.01 0.27 22.74
C ASP A 159 17.04 1.80 22.61
N TYR A 160 16.40 2.33 21.55
CA TYR A 160 16.27 3.77 21.33
C TYR A 160 15.44 4.42 22.46
N SER A 161 14.33 3.81 22.86
CA SER A 161 13.52 4.29 23.99
C SER A 161 14.28 4.21 25.33
N ALA A 162 15.03 3.13 25.55
CA ALA A 162 15.84 2.95 26.75
C ALA A 162 17.02 3.92 26.85
N ALA A 163 17.41 4.59 25.76
CA ALA A 163 18.41 5.65 25.79
C ALA A 163 17.90 6.94 26.49
N GLY A 164 16.57 7.09 26.66
CA GLY A 164 15.97 8.24 27.36
C GLY A 164 16.38 9.57 26.73
N ASP A 165 17.00 10.46 27.49
CA ASP A 165 17.46 11.77 27.01
C ASP A 165 18.96 11.78 26.62
N ASP A 166 19.61 10.61 26.62
CA ASP A 166 21.01 10.49 26.21
C ASP A 166 21.14 10.47 24.68
N GLU A 167 21.36 11.63 24.09
CA GLU A 167 21.50 11.81 22.64
C GLU A 167 22.68 11.03 22.05
N ALA A 168 23.82 10.91 22.78
CA ALA A 168 24.97 10.14 22.30
C ALA A 168 24.61 8.65 22.19
N ARG A 169 23.89 8.12 23.18
CA ARG A 169 23.40 6.75 23.16
C ARG A 169 22.35 6.53 22.07
N LYS A 170 21.41 7.46 21.87
CA LYS A 170 20.47 7.39 20.74
C LYS A 170 21.17 7.32 19.40
N GLN A 171 22.17 8.18 19.17
CA GLN A 171 22.94 8.17 17.94
C GLN A 171 23.71 6.84 17.75
N ALA A 172 24.27 6.27 18.82
CA ALA A 172 24.91 4.97 18.75
C ALA A 172 23.93 3.85 18.38
N VAL A 173 22.72 3.84 18.97
CA VAL A 173 21.65 2.88 18.65
C VAL A 173 21.20 3.04 17.20
N MET A 174 20.95 4.27 16.73
CA MET A 174 20.59 4.55 15.34
C MET A 174 21.67 4.05 14.37
N ARG A 175 22.94 4.37 14.64
CA ARG A 175 24.04 3.92 13.79
C ARG A 175 24.16 2.40 13.77
N ALA A 176 24.10 1.74 14.92
CA ALA A 176 24.11 0.28 15.02
C ALA A 176 22.98 -0.38 14.22
N TYR A 177 21.79 0.25 14.20
CA TYR A 177 20.66 -0.26 13.46
C TYR A 177 20.73 0.03 11.96
N PHE A 178 21.07 1.26 11.55
CA PHE A 178 21.01 1.65 10.14
C PHE A 178 22.26 1.34 9.34
N ASP A 179 23.43 1.17 9.98
CA ASP A 179 24.71 0.94 9.33
C ASP A 179 25.04 -0.56 9.19
N GLN A 180 24.06 -1.31 8.65
CA GLN A 180 24.17 -2.74 8.39
C GLN A 180 23.88 -3.03 6.91
N PRO A 181 24.49 -4.06 6.30
CA PRO A 181 24.14 -4.50 4.97
C PRO A 181 22.72 -5.09 4.92
N ALA A 182 22.05 -5.04 3.77
CA ALA A 182 20.67 -5.44 3.62
C ALA A 182 20.36 -6.88 4.08
N PRO A 183 21.22 -7.90 3.84
CA PRO A 183 20.95 -9.27 4.31
C PRO A 183 20.84 -9.38 5.84
N ASP A 184 21.52 -8.54 6.59
CA ASP A 184 21.57 -8.61 8.06
C ASP A 184 20.31 -8.06 8.75
N TYR A 185 19.36 -7.54 7.98
CA TYR A 185 18.02 -7.20 8.49
C TYR A 185 17.08 -8.41 8.52
N PHE A 186 17.43 -9.50 7.86
CA PHE A 186 16.61 -10.72 7.81
C PHE A 186 15.14 -10.44 7.52
N PHE A 187 14.86 -9.57 6.55
CA PHE A 187 13.50 -9.34 6.09
C PHE A 187 12.90 -10.66 5.60
N ASN A 188 11.60 -10.84 5.82
CA ASN A 188 10.95 -12.10 5.57
C ASN A 188 11.09 -12.55 4.11
N THR A 189 11.59 -13.77 3.94
CA THR A 189 11.74 -14.47 2.65
C THR A 189 10.87 -15.73 2.56
N THR A 190 9.87 -15.86 3.42
CA THR A 190 8.91 -16.96 3.38
C THR A 190 7.56 -16.45 2.92
N VAL A 191 6.96 -17.09 1.93
CA VAL A 191 5.54 -16.93 1.63
C VAL A 191 4.78 -17.83 2.59
N PHE A 192 3.79 -17.28 3.28
CA PHE A 192 2.90 -18.08 4.12
C PHE A 192 1.45 -17.70 3.86
N SER A 193 0.55 -18.62 4.13
CA SER A 193 -0.87 -18.38 3.96
C SER A 193 -1.66 -18.69 5.21
N TYR A 194 -2.81 -18.04 5.32
CA TYR A 194 -3.82 -18.33 6.34
C TYR A 194 -5.06 -18.92 5.67
N GLU A 195 -5.53 -20.04 6.17
CA GLU A 195 -6.77 -20.68 5.77
C GLU A 195 -7.87 -20.37 6.78
N PRO A 196 -8.81 -19.47 6.44
CA PRO A 196 -9.83 -19.01 7.37
C PRO A 196 -10.76 -20.11 7.90
N GLN A 197 -11.07 -21.10 7.08
CA GLN A 197 -12.01 -22.18 7.44
C GLN A 197 -11.47 -23.07 8.56
N SER A 198 -10.19 -23.42 8.49
CA SER A 198 -9.52 -24.27 9.49
C SER A 198 -8.80 -23.47 10.59
N ASN A 199 -8.67 -22.15 10.44
CA ASN A 199 -7.89 -21.27 11.30
C ASN A 199 -6.40 -21.70 11.38
N GLN A 200 -5.83 -22.13 10.25
CA GLN A 200 -4.46 -22.64 10.16
C GLN A 200 -3.56 -21.78 9.30
N TRP A 201 -2.27 -21.77 9.65
CA TRP A 201 -1.20 -21.14 8.89
C TRP A 201 -0.41 -22.22 8.14
N HIS A 202 -0.02 -21.92 6.91
CA HIS A 202 0.76 -22.80 6.04
C HIS A 202 2.02 -22.09 5.56
N ASN A 203 3.11 -22.86 5.45
CA ASN A 203 4.34 -22.43 4.81
C ASN A 203 4.24 -22.80 3.33
N GLU A 204 4.17 -21.78 2.45
CA GLU A 204 4.03 -21.95 1.02
C GLU A 204 5.39 -21.98 0.29
N GLY A 205 6.48 -21.98 1.04
CA GLY A 205 7.82 -22.04 0.53
C GLY A 205 8.56 -20.69 0.51
N PRO A 206 9.78 -20.69 -0.03
CA PRO A 206 10.62 -19.53 -0.01
C PRO A 206 10.20 -18.51 -1.08
N TRP A 207 10.30 -17.23 -0.73
CA TRP A 207 10.44 -16.14 -1.65
C TRP A 207 11.90 -16.11 -2.15
N PRO A 208 12.19 -16.44 -3.43
CA PRO A 208 13.56 -16.71 -3.89
C PRO A 208 14.38 -15.42 -4.17
N PHE A 209 13.94 -14.30 -3.67
CA PHE A 209 14.58 -12.99 -3.82
C PHE A 209 14.88 -12.38 -2.47
N SER A 210 15.51 -11.20 -2.43
CA SER A 210 15.71 -10.46 -1.17
C SER A 210 14.37 -10.16 -0.50
N GLY A 211 14.30 -10.32 0.82
CA GLY A 211 13.12 -9.93 1.60
C GLY A 211 12.79 -8.45 1.40
N ARG A 212 11.52 -8.12 1.40
CA ARG A 212 11.03 -6.77 1.08
C ARG A 212 9.95 -6.31 2.04
N ALA A 213 9.99 -5.03 2.38
CA ALA A 213 8.91 -4.33 3.07
C ALA A 213 8.34 -3.23 2.19
N GLY A 214 7.02 -3.02 2.24
CA GLY A 214 6.34 -1.98 1.45
C GLY A 214 6.42 -2.20 -0.06
N ALA A 215 6.57 -3.46 -0.50
CA ALA A 215 6.48 -3.81 -1.91
C ALA A 215 5.04 -3.65 -2.42
N ALA A 216 4.90 -3.27 -3.68
CA ALA A 216 3.62 -3.25 -4.37
C ALA A 216 3.27 -4.66 -4.84
N VAL A 217 2.12 -5.19 -4.38
CA VAL A 217 1.67 -6.56 -4.69
C VAL A 217 0.30 -6.51 -5.34
N SER A 218 0.15 -7.20 -6.46
CA SER A 218 -1.12 -7.25 -7.22
C SER A 218 -1.34 -8.63 -7.82
N VAL A 219 -2.59 -9.04 -7.89
CA VAL A 219 -2.99 -10.35 -8.41
C VAL A 219 -3.91 -10.18 -9.61
N ARG A 220 -3.71 -11.04 -10.62
CA ARG A 220 -4.62 -11.22 -11.76
C ARG A 220 -4.69 -12.70 -12.13
N GLY A 221 -5.85 -13.31 -11.88
CA GLY A 221 -5.99 -14.77 -12.04
C GLY A 221 -5.04 -15.52 -11.14
N ASP A 222 -4.27 -16.44 -11.70
CA ASP A 222 -3.28 -17.25 -10.98
C ASP A 222 -1.90 -16.58 -10.88
N THR A 223 -1.80 -15.31 -11.27
CA THR A 223 -0.54 -14.58 -11.31
C THR A 223 -0.47 -13.52 -10.23
N VAL A 224 0.61 -13.47 -9.46
CA VAL A 224 0.92 -12.42 -8.50
C VAL A 224 2.19 -11.67 -8.94
N THR A 225 2.09 -10.34 -9.03
CA THR A 225 3.22 -9.46 -9.35
C THR A 225 3.66 -8.73 -8.08
N VAL A 226 4.96 -8.77 -7.79
CA VAL A 226 5.60 -8.10 -6.65
C VAL A 226 6.64 -7.14 -7.19
N ALA A 227 6.40 -5.85 -7.03
CA ALA A 227 7.27 -4.81 -7.56
C ALA A 227 7.92 -4.00 -6.45
N ASN A 228 9.22 -3.78 -6.57
CA ASN A 228 10.02 -2.91 -5.75
C ASN A 228 9.97 -3.24 -4.24
N GLY A 229 9.90 -2.24 -3.39
CA GLY A 229 9.94 -2.38 -1.94
C GLY A 229 11.29 -2.06 -1.32
N GLU A 230 11.31 -2.00 -0.01
CA GLU A 230 12.46 -1.71 0.82
C GLU A 230 13.18 -3.01 1.17
N ILE A 231 14.47 -3.11 0.88
CA ILE A 231 15.30 -4.30 1.20
C ILE A 231 16.04 -4.17 2.52
N LYS A 232 16.09 -2.98 3.04
CA LYS A 232 16.50 -2.60 4.39
C LYS A 232 15.96 -1.19 4.68
N PRO A 233 15.86 -0.76 5.93
CA PRO A 233 15.42 0.60 6.23
C PRO A 233 16.21 1.65 5.43
N GLY A 234 15.47 2.48 4.67
CA GLY A 234 16.04 3.55 3.87
C GLY A 234 16.58 3.16 2.48
N LEU A 235 16.62 1.89 2.11
CA LEU A 235 17.09 1.42 0.81
C LEU A 235 16.01 0.61 0.08
N ARG A 236 15.69 1.00 -1.16
CA ARG A 236 14.70 0.33 -2.01
C ARG A 236 15.38 -0.45 -3.13
N THR A 237 14.60 -1.29 -3.78
CA THR A 237 15.00 -2.03 -4.98
C THR A 237 14.03 -1.74 -6.12
N ASP A 238 14.55 -1.67 -7.33
CA ASP A 238 13.78 -1.57 -8.58
C ASP A 238 13.33 -2.94 -9.11
N ALA A 239 13.75 -4.01 -8.47
CA ALA A 239 13.48 -5.37 -8.91
C ALA A 239 11.97 -5.68 -8.89
N VAL A 240 11.55 -6.45 -9.89
CA VAL A 240 10.17 -6.93 -10.06
C VAL A 240 10.19 -8.45 -10.25
N ALA A 241 9.24 -9.11 -9.60
CA ALA A 241 9.08 -10.55 -9.71
C ALA A 241 7.62 -10.92 -9.97
N GLN A 242 7.41 -12.06 -10.56
CA GLN A 242 6.09 -12.62 -10.81
C GLN A 242 6.06 -14.06 -10.31
N GLY A 243 5.03 -14.38 -9.53
CA GLY A 243 4.67 -15.73 -9.16
C GLY A 243 3.47 -16.19 -9.97
N MET A 244 3.45 -17.46 -10.35
CA MET A 244 2.31 -18.10 -10.99
C MET A 244 1.97 -19.38 -10.22
N PHE A 245 0.70 -19.55 -9.89
CA PHE A 245 0.22 -20.79 -9.29
C PHE A 245 0.20 -21.89 -10.36
N ASP A 246 0.79 -23.02 -10.05
CA ASP A 246 0.70 -24.24 -10.87
C ASP A 246 -0.61 -25.00 -10.56
N ASP A 247 -0.88 -26.06 -11.30
CA ASP A 247 -2.06 -26.91 -11.15
C ASP A 247 -2.19 -27.58 -9.75
N LYS A 248 -1.12 -27.55 -8.96
CA LYS A 248 -1.07 -28.07 -7.59
C LYS A 248 -1.20 -26.98 -6.54
N GLY A 249 -1.33 -25.72 -6.97
CA GLY A 249 -1.43 -24.55 -6.10
C GLY A 249 -0.09 -24.07 -5.53
N HIS A 250 1.05 -24.47 -6.10
CA HIS A 250 2.36 -23.95 -5.70
C HIS A 250 2.76 -22.74 -6.53
N LEU A 251 3.35 -21.74 -5.90
CA LEU A 251 3.89 -20.55 -6.56
C LEU A 251 5.24 -20.87 -7.24
N GLN A 252 5.28 -20.65 -8.54
CA GLN A 252 6.49 -20.70 -9.35
C GLN A 252 6.93 -19.27 -9.65
N TRP A 253 8.15 -18.90 -9.26
CA TRP A 253 8.63 -17.53 -9.33
C TRP A 253 9.56 -17.29 -10.51
N GLN A 254 9.43 -16.12 -11.14
CA GLN A 254 10.33 -15.61 -12.17
C GLN A 254 10.64 -14.14 -11.95
N THR A 255 11.79 -13.70 -12.45
CA THR A 255 12.14 -12.26 -12.48
C THR A 255 11.51 -11.62 -13.71
N LEU A 256 10.94 -10.44 -13.53
CA LEU A 256 10.54 -9.54 -14.62
C LEU A 256 11.59 -8.44 -14.80
N PRO A 257 11.58 -7.72 -15.93
CA PRO A 257 12.44 -6.55 -16.11
C PRO A 257 12.29 -5.56 -14.95
N PRO A 258 13.40 -5.03 -14.41
CA PRO A 258 13.34 -4.07 -13.31
C PRO A 258 12.65 -2.78 -13.74
N LEU A 259 12.13 -2.04 -12.77
CA LEU A 259 11.49 -0.76 -13.01
C LEU A 259 12.48 0.22 -13.65
N ILE A 260 12.06 0.90 -14.70
CA ILE A 260 12.87 1.92 -15.37
C ILE A 260 12.89 3.24 -14.60
N ALA A 261 13.92 4.06 -14.82
CA ALA A 261 13.94 5.43 -14.32
C ALA A 261 12.91 6.31 -15.08
N ALA A 262 12.27 7.25 -14.37
CA ALA A 262 11.34 8.20 -14.98
C ALA A 262 12.02 9.15 -15.97
N GLN A 263 13.29 9.44 -15.76
CA GLN A 263 14.11 10.28 -16.64
C GLN A 263 15.25 9.45 -17.22
N ALA A 264 15.43 9.55 -18.53
CA ALA A 264 16.54 8.89 -19.22
C ALA A 264 17.89 9.31 -18.62
N GLY A 265 18.77 8.33 -18.40
CA GLY A 265 20.10 8.55 -17.79
C GLY A 265 20.11 8.69 -16.28
N SER A 266 18.96 8.73 -15.61
CA SER A 266 18.88 8.68 -14.15
C SER A 266 18.93 7.25 -13.66
N ARG A 267 19.32 7.07 -12.39
CA ARG A 267 19.19 5.79 -11.67
C ARG A 267 17.78 5.61 -11.16
N GLN A 268 17.22 4.41 -11.27
CA GLN A 268 16.04 4.00 -10.54
C GLN A 268 16.44 3.55 -9.13
N GLU A 269 15.92 4.23 -8.13
CA GLU A 269 16.19 3.91 -6.70
C GLU A 269 15.22 2.85 -6.14
N GLY A 270 14.22 2.44 -6.93
CA GLY A 270 13.08 1.66 -6.45
C GLY A 270 12.07 2.50 -5.67
N LEU A 271 10.95 1.91 -5.34
CA LEU A 271 9.82 2.56 -4.68
C LEU A 271 9.32 1.71 -3.51
N ALA A 272 8.94 2.32 -2.40
CA ALA A 272 8.18 1.68 -1.34
C ALA A 272 6.81 2.36 -1.19
N GLY A 273 5.78 1.59 -0.84
CA GLY A 273 4.42 2.08 -0.66
C GLY A 273 3.79 2.61 -1.95
N ALA A 274 4.22 2.14 -3.12
CA ALA A 274 3.60 2.48 -4.39
C ALA A 274 2.23 1.78 -4.52
N TYR A 275 1.31 2.43 -5.22
CA TYR A 275 0.05 1.81 -5.63
C TYR A 275 0.28 0.92 -6.84
N SER A 276 -0.40 -0.21 -6.91
CA SER A 276 -0.26 -1.11 -8.06
C SER A 276 -1.51 -1.89 -8.37
N GLY A 277 -1.63 -2.31 -9.62
CA GLY A 277 -2.72 -3.17 -10.09
C GLY A 277 -2.79 -3.24 -11.60
N PHE A 278 -3.85 -3.82 -12.09
CA PHE A 278 -4.02 -4.01 -13.53
C PHE A 278 -5.13 -3.11 -14.07
N SER A 279 -4.85 -2.49 -15.21
CA SER A 279 -5.83 -1.84 -16.07
C SER A 279 -5.74 -2.46 -17.47
N GLY A 280 -6.77 -3.24 -17.84
CA GLY A 280 -6.67 -4.10 -19.03
C GLY A 280 -5.46 -5.03 -18.96
N GLU A 281 -4.64 -5.03 -20.01
CA GLU A 281 -3.42 -5.86 -20.10
C GLU A 281 -2.20 -5.23 -19.38
N TYR A 282 -2.32 -3.98 -18.92
CA TYR A 282 -1.21 -3.25 -18.33
C TYR A 282 -1.16 -3.44 -16.81
N TYR A 283 0.01 -3.82 -16.28
CA TYR A 283 0.31 -3.67 -14.88
C TYR A 283 0.75 -2.22 -14.62
N LEU A 284 0.06 -1.53 -13.73
CA LEU A 284 0.39 -0.15 -13.35
C LEU A 284 1.11 -0.13 -12.00
N LEU A 285 2.12 0.73 -11.91
CA LEU A 285 2.81 1.07 -10.68
C LEU A 285 2.82 2.60 -10.55
N ALA A 286 2.23 3.15 -9.51
CA ALA A 286 2.00 4.58 -9.39
C ALA A 286 2.51 5.15 -8.06
N GLY A 287 3.12 6.31 -8.10
CA GLY A 287 3.61 6.99 -6.90
C GLY A 287 4.74 6.23 -6.21
N GLY A 288 4.63 6.10 -4.88
CA GLY A 288 5.67 5.48 -4.04
C GLY A 288 6.73 6.47 -3.58
N ALA A 289 7.62 6.04 -2.69
CA ALA A 289 8.64 6.88 -2.10
C ALA A 289 10.01 6.19 -2.00
N ASN A 290 11.07 6.99 -2.09
CA ASN A 290 12.44 6.54 -1.92
C ASN A 290 13.33 7.63 -1.29
N PHE A 291 14.63 7.37 -1.20
CA PHE A 291 15.65 8.33 -0.82
C PHE A 291 16.63 8.45 -2.00
N PRO A 292 16.50 9.48 -2.87
CA PRO A 292 17.37 9.65 -4.01
C PRO A 292 18.85 9.72 -3.59
N GLY A 293 19.68 8.88 -4.22
CA GLY A 293 21.10 8.74 -3.91
C GLY A 293 21.44 7.64 -2.88
N ALA A 294 20.44 7.03 -2.23
CA ALA A 294 20.70 5.99 -1.23
C ALA A 294 21.33 4.73 -1.85
N ALA A 295 20.88 4.30 -3.01
CA ALA A 295 21.43 3.13 -3.68
C ALA A 295 22.89 3.36 -4.11
N GLN A 296 23.25 4.54 -4.58
CA GLN A 296 24.64 4.87 -4.91
C GLN A 296 25.56 4.82 -3.67
N ARG A 297 25.10 5.36 -2.54
CA ARG A 297 25.86 5.30 -1.29
C ARG A 297 26.04 3.86 -0.80
N TYR A 298 24.98 3.07 -0.87
CA TYR A 298 25.03 1.66 -0.47
C TYR A 298 26.03 0.87 -1.31
N ASP A 299 26.03 1.05 -2.63
CA ASP A 299 26.99 0.41 -3.54
C ASP A 299 28.44 0.85 -3.26
N ALA A 300 28.64 2.05 -2.71
CA ALA A 300 29.94 2.55 -2.27
C ALA A 300 30.34 2.05 -0.87
N GLY A 301 29.54 1.16 -0.23
CA GLY A 301 29.82 0.60 1.08
C GLY A 301 29.34 1.43 2.27
N HIS A 302 28.54 2.48 2.03
CA HIS A 302 27.91 3.27 3.09
C HIS A 302 26.55 2.67 3.45
N PHE A 303 26.55 1.79 4.44
CA PHE A 303 25.33 1.03 4.75
C PHE A 303 24.24 1.88 5.44
N TYR A 304 24.56 2.94 6.16
CA TYR A 304 23.57 3.95 6.53
C TYR A 304 23.22 4.85 5.33
N ALA A 305 22.78 4.20 4.25
CA ALA A 305 22.67 4.77 2.91
C ALA A 305 21.80 6.05 2.82
N HIS A 306 20.77 6.15 3.65
CA HIS A 306 19.85 7.31 3.66
C HIS A 306 20.21 8.38 4.70
N GLU A 307 21.36 8.29 5.41
CA GLU A 307 21.80 9.29 6.40
C GLU A 307 21.85 10.68 5.76
N GLY A 308 21.09 11.63 6.32
CA GLY A 308 21.03 13.01 5.83
C GLY A 308 20.31 13.20 4.47
N LEU A 309 19.74 12.16 3.87
CA LEU A 309 18.91 12.27 2.68
C LEU A 309 17.43 12.52 3.04
N SER A 310 16.75 13.30 2.22
CA SER A 310 15.30 13.49 2.34
C SER A 310 14.55 12.38 1.61
N LYS A 311 13.50 11.86 2.24
CA LYS A 311 12.54 10.98 1.57
C LYS A 311 11.74 11.80 0.57
N VAL A 312 11.59 11.27 -0.64
CA VAL A 312 10.82 11.88 -1.73
C VAL A 312 9.67 10.97 -2.12
N THR A 313 8.47 11.53 -2.14
CA THR A 313 7.28 10.88 -2.70
C THR A 313 7.11 11.30 -4.15
N HIS A 314 6.82 10.33 -5.00
CA HIS A 314 6.74 10.50 -6.45
C HIS A 314 5.30 10.57 -6.96
N ALA A 315 5.11 11.16 -8.14
CA ALA A 315 3.84 11.17 -8.85
C ALA A 315 3.83 10.26 -10.09
N THR A 316 4.99 9.75 -10.51
CA THR A 316 5.11 9.01 -11.76
C THR A 316 4.25 7.75 -11.76
N VAL A 317 3.55 7.53 -12.86
CA VAL A 317 2.81 6.30 -13.16
C VAL A 317 3.55 5.55 -14.25
N TYR A 318 3.91 4.31 -13.96
CA TYR A 318 4.55 3.39 -14.87
C TYR A 318 3.57 2.33 -15.33
N ALA A 319 3.73 1.85 -16.56
CA ALA A 319 2.97 0.74 -17.11
C ALA A 319 3.93 -0.34 -17.62
N LEU A 320 3.64 -1.59 -17.27
CA LEU A 320 4.34 -2.77 -17.78
C LEU A 320 3.38 -3.60 -18.64
N HIS A 321 3.81 -3.92 -19.85
CA HIS A 321 3.10 -4.81 -20.76
C HIS A 321 4.12 -5.61 -21.58
N ASP A 322 3.91 -6.91 -21.72
CA ASP A 322 4.82 -7.82 -22.46
C ASP A 322 6.30 -7.67 -22.10
N GLY A 323 6.58 -7.49 -20.80
CA GLY A 323 7.94 -7.32 -20.29
C GLY A 323 8.58 -5.97 -20.58
N VAL A 324 7.82 -4.99 -21.11
CA VAL A 324 8.33 -3.66 -21.43
C VAL A 324 7.71 -2.62 -20.51
N TRP A 325 8.56 -1.90 -19.76
CA TRP A 325 8.16 -0.74 -18.97
C TRP A 325 8.09 0.53 -19.79
N GLN A 326 7.13 1.36 -19.48
CA GLN A 326 7.04 2.74 -19.98
C GLN A 326 6.53 3.68 -18.89
N VAL A 327 6.90 4.96 -18.99
CA VAL A 327 6.28 6.02 -18.20
C VAL A 327 4.96 6.36 -18.85
N ALA A 328 3.85 6.06 -18.17
CA ALA A 328 2.51 6.30 -18.69
C ALA A 328 2.09 7.77 -18.52
N SER A 329 2.30 8.34 -17.32
CA SER A 329 1.94 9.73 -16.97
C SER A 329 2.38 10.05 -15.54
N ASN A 330 1.73 11.01 -14.90
CA ASN A 330 1.86 11.31 -13.47
C ASN A 330 0.50 11.40 -12.81
N LEU A 331 0.46 11.06 -11.51
CA LEU A 331 -0.65 11.41 -10.62
C LEU A 331 -0.77 12.94 -10.51
N PRO A 332 -1.95 13.48 -10.19
CA PRO A 332 -2.14 14.93 -9.99
C PRO A 332 -1.23 15.53 -8.90
N GLN A 333 -0.89 14.70 -7.91
CA GLN A 333 0.04 15.03 -6.82
C GLN A 333 0.83 13.77 -6.43
N PRO A 334 2.07 13.92 -5.93
CA PRO A 334 2.82 12.79 -5.40
C PRO A 334 2.04 12.07 -4.30
N ALA A 335 2.09 10.74 -4.29
CA ALA A 335 1.42 9.95 -3.27
C ALA A 335 2.10 8.59 -3.05
N ALA A 336 2.12 8.13 -1.78
CA ALA A 336 2.64 6.83 -1.38
C ALA A 336 1.92 6.33 -0.12
N TYR A 337 2.01 5.04 0.18
CA TYR A 337 1.51 4.43 1.41
C TYR A 337 -0.02 4.57 1.61
N GLY A 338 -0.78 4.65 0.54
CA GLY A 338 -2.22 4.54 0.52
C GLY A 338 -2.68 3.10 0.24
N VAL A 339 -3.98 2.96 0.03
CA VAL A 339 -4.61 1.68 -0.30
C VAL A 339 -4.93 1.63 -1.79
N THR A 340 -4.68 0.49 -2.43
CA THR A 340 -5.11 0.24 -3.82
C THR A 340 -6.20 -0.82 -3.83
N LEU A 341 -7.30 -0.55 -4.53
CA LEU A 341 -8.38 -1.50 -4.73
C LEU A 341 -8.68 -1.64 -6.23
N PRO A 342 -8.60 -2.86 -6.81
CA PRO A 342 -9.01 -3.08 -8.19
C PRO A 342 -10.55 -3.11 -8.28
N TYR A 343 -11.13 -2.28 -9.14
CA TYR A 343 -12.58 -2.26 -9.33
C TYR A 343 -12.95 -1.97 -10.79
N GLN A 344 -13.69 -2.88 -11.42
CA GLN A 344 -14.23 -2.75 -12.80
C GLN A 344 -13.18 -2.32 -13.84
N GLY A 345 -11.97 -2.93 -13.78
CA GLY A 345 -10.89 -2.64 -14.72
C GLY A 345 -10.12 -1.34 -14.45
N LYS A 346 -10.45 -0.65 -13.36
CA LYS A 346 -9.75 0.53 -12.84
C LYS A 346 -9.00 0.20 -11.54
N LEU A 347 -8.02 1.02 -11.21
CA LEU A 347 -7.36 1.04 -9.91
C LEU A 347 -7.90 2.21 -9.09
N LEU A 348 -8.50 1.94 -7.96
CA LEU A 348 -8.83 2.98 -6.98
C LEU A 348 -7.63 3.19 -6.07
N LEU A 349 -7.12 4.40 -6.03
CA LEU A 349 -6.06 4.84 -5.14
C LEU A 349 -6.72 5.65 -4.01
N LEU A 350 -6.65 5.14 -2.79
CA LEU A 350 -7.35 5.72 -1.64
C LEU A 350 -6.33 6.25 -0.63
N GLY A 351 -6.36 7.55 -0.42
CA GLY A 351 -5.48 8.22 0.53
C GLY A 351 -4.01 8.12 0.17
N GLY A 352 -3.16 7.87 1.13
CA GLY A 352 -1.71 7.91 1.09
C GLY A 352 -1.16 9.15 1.76
N LYS A 353 0.10 9.42 1.54
CA LYS A 353 0.75 10.67 1.96
C LYS A 353 1.61 11.24 0.84
N ASP A 354 1.67 12.55 0.78
CA ASP A 354 2.62 13.30 -0.03
C ASP A 354 3.92 13.54 0.76
N ASN A 355 4.70 14.55 0.38
CA ASN A 355 5.92 14.91 1.10
C ASN A 355 5.65 15.66 2.41
N GLN A 356 4.41 15.99 2.75
CA GLN A 356 4.03 16.82 3.90
C GLN A 356 3.09 16.09 4.86
N SER A 357 2.00 15.49 4.35
CA SER A 357 0.92 14.96 5.19
C SER A 357 0.17 13.79 4.55
N ALA A 358 -0.65 13.14 5.33
CA ALA A 358 -1.65 12.19 4.83
C ALA A 358 -2.73 12.92 4.03
N ILE A 359 -3.31 12.26 3.02
CA ILE A 359 -4.29 12.80 2.08
C ILE A 359 -5.61 12.04 2.14
N GLN A 360 -6.70 12.72 1.76
CA GLN A 360 -8.06 12.15 1.73
C GLN A 360 -8.49 11.72 0.32
N ARG A 361 -7.70 12.09 -0.70
CA ARG A 361 -8.08 11.92 -2.10
C ARG A 361 -8.32 10.47 -2.46
N VAL A 362 -9.36 10.25 -3.27
CA VAL A 362 -9.64 9.00 -3.98
C VAL A 362 -9.54 9.29 -5.47
N ASP A 363 -8.66 8.57 -6.16
CA ASP A 363 -8.50 8.64 -7.60
C ASP A 363 -8.82 7.27 -8.22
N ALA A 364 -9.46 7.25 -9.38
CA ALA A 364 -9.67 6.03 -10.16
C ALA A 364 -8.84 6.09 -11.44
N LEU A 365 -7.86 5.19 -11.57
CA LEU A 365 -6.95 5.13 -12.70
C LEU A 365 -7.37 4.06 -13.70
N SER A 366 -7.38 4.43 -14.98
CA SER A 366 -7.40 3.46 -16.08
C SER A 366 -6.41 3.86 -17.17
N TYR A 367 -5.86 2.85 -17.89
CA TYR A 367 -4.84 3.05 -18.90
C TYR A 367 -5.13 2.19 -20.15
N ASP A 368 -5.05 2.80 -21.33
CA ASP A 368 -5.39 2.18 -22.62
C ASP A 368 -4.21 2.08 -23.61
N SER A 369 -2.97 2.05 -23.13
CA SER A 369 -1.71 2.11 -23.89
C SER A 369 -1.24 3.49 -24.35
N LYS A 370 -2.10 4.49 -24.35
CA LYS A 370 -1.79 5.85 -24.82
C LYS A 370 -2.10 6.89 -23.75
N THR A 371 -3.21 6.72 -23.08
CA THR A 371 -3.77 7.71 -22.17
C THR A 371 -4.00 7.13 -20.79
N LEU A 372 -3.47 7.78 -19.77
CA LEU A 372 -3.85 7.56 -18.39
C LEU A 372 -5.05 8.45 -18.08
N ASN A 373 -6.20 7.84 -17.82
CA ASN A 373 -7.39 8.52 -17.34
C ASN A 373 -7.41 8.47 -15.82
N ILE A 374 -7.65 9.61 -15.19
CA ILE A 374 -7.76 9.79 -13.73
C ILE A 374 -9.08 10.51 -13.45
N GLU A 375 -9.94 9.86 -12.67
CA GLU A 375 -11.27 10.37 -12.28
C GLU A 375 -11.34 10.68 -10.78
#